data_d45a9696e426ee9f777bf98629d7a97f
#
_entry.id   d45a9696e426ee9f777bf98629d7a97f
#
_cell.length_a   1.000
_cell.length_b   1.000
_cell.length_c   1.000
_cell.angle_alpha   90.00
_cell.angle_beta   90.00
_cell.angle_gamma   90.00
#
_symmetry.space_group_name_H-M   'P 1'
#
loop_
_entity.id
_entity.type
_entity.pdbx_description
1 polymer ?
#
loop_
_entity_poly.entity_id
_entity_poly.type
_entity_poly.pdbx_seq_one_letter_code
_entity_poly.pdbx_strand_id
1 'polypeptide(L)'
;MDDAAGDAFDKIARIMDLGFPGGPAIDRTARDGNTTAIDFPRGLTTSDDWRTRPYDFSFSGLKTAVARYLEATPQYAKADVAASFQEAVVDVLLQKAVRACQESGIDRLVIAGGVAANSRLRHLATERCERAKIALAIPEPALCTDNGAMVASLGALMIAAGRPASPLAFDATSSMDVETVSL
;
A
#
# COMPACT_ATOMS: atom_id res chain seq x y z
N MET A 1 14.74 2.67 -9.24
CA MET A 1 13.38 2.93 -8.78
C MET A 1 12.84 1.62 -8.24
N ASP A 2 12.38 1.54 -7.01
CA ASP A 2 11.89 0.31 -6.39
C ASP A 2 10.41 0.05 -6.78
N ASP A 3 9.94 -1.20 -6.63
CA ASP A 3 8.55 -1.55 -6.93
C ASP A 3 7.59 -0.87 -5.94
N ALA A 4 6.51 -0.29 -6.42
CA ALA A 4 5.41 0.12 -5.57
C ALA A 4 4.70 -1.10 -4.95
N ALA A 5 4.00 -0.91 -3.82
CA ALA A 5 3.29 -2.01 -3.16
C ALA A 5 2.28 -2.69 -4.10
N GLY A 6 1.51 -1.94 -4.89
CA GLY A 6 0.57 -2.47 -5.88
C GLY A 6 1.27 -3.35 -6.93
N ASP A 7 2.40 -2.88 -7.46
CA ASP A 7 3.21 -3.64 -8.43
C ASP A 7 3.73 -4.96 -7.83
N ALA A 8 4.10 -4.95 -6.55
CA ALA A 8 4.53 -6.16 -5.85
C ALA A 8 3.38 -7.19 -5.78
N PHE A 9 2.16 -6.76 -5.46
CA PHE A 9 0.98 -7.64 -5.48
C PHE A 9 0.73 -8.23 -6.87
N ASP A 10 0.76 -7.43 -7.94
CA ASP A 10 0.52 -7.89 -9.31
C ASP A 10 1.60 -8.88 -9.78
N LYS A 11 2.86 -8.60 -9.46
CA LYS A 11 3.98 -9.47 -9.83
C LYS A 11 3.91 -10.82 -9.10
N ILE A 12 3.60 -10.83 -7.82
CA ILE A 12 3.48 -12.07 -7.04
C ILE A 12 2.24 -12.86 -7.45
N ALA A 13 1.10 -12.21 -7.66
CA ALA A 13 -0.10 -12.89 -8.18
C ALA A 13 0.17 -13.60 -9.51
N ARG A 14 0.94 -12.96 -10.41
CA ARG A 14 1.34 -13.55 -11.68
C ARG A 14 2.25 -14.78 -11.49
N ILE A 15 3.25 -14.70 -10.60
CA ILE A 15 4.16 -15.83 -10.31
C ILE A 15 3.39 -17.01 -9.71
N MET A 16 2.37 -16.74 -8.89
CA MET A 16 1.53 -17.77 -8.24
C MET A 16 0.37 -18.24 -9.12
N ASP A 17 0.22 -17.69 -10.33
CA ASP A 17 -0.90 -17.98 -11.24
C ASP A 17 -2.27 -17.76 -10.57
N LEU A 18 -2.46 -16.58 -10.00
CA LEU A 18 -3.70 -16.18 -9.32
C LEU A 18 -4.58 -15.24 -10.16
N GLY A 19 -4.08 -14.79 -11.32
CA GLY A 19 -4.76 -13.88 -12.23
C GLY A 19 -4.52 -12.41 -11.92
N PHE A 20 -5.30 -11.55 -12.60
CA PHE A 20 -5.21 -10.09 -12.53
C PHE A 20 -6.61 -9.48 -12.27
N PRO A 21 -6.74 -8.39 -11.50
CA PRO A 21 -5.71 -7.66 -10.75
C PRO A 21 -5.13 -8.46 -9.58
N GLY A 22 -3.82 -8.32 -9.33
CA GLY A 22 -3.10 -9.12 -8.35
C GLY A 22 -3.50 -8.83 -6.90
N GLY A 23 -3.72 -7.57 -6.54
CA GLY A 23 -4.14 -7.18 -5.19
C GLY A 23 -5.38 -7.95 -4.71
N PRO A 24 -6.52 -7.87 -5.40
CA PRO A 24 -7.72 -8.63 -5.05
C PRO A 24 -7.54 -10.15 -5.12
N ALA A 25 -6.70 -10.66 -6.03
CA ALA A 25 -6.44 -12.09 -6.14
C ALA A 25 -5.67 -12.63 -4.92
N ILE A 26 -4.59 -11.94 -4.53
CA ILE A 26 -3.83 -12.26 -3.31
C ILE A 26 -4.72 -12.16 -2.07
N ASP A 27 -5.49 -11.06 -1.93
CA ASP A 27 -6.35 -10.84 -0.75
C ASP A 27 -7.39 -11.95 -0.58
N ARG A 28 -8.00 -12.42 -1.68
CA ARG A 28 -8.92 -13.56 -1.63
C ARG A 28 -8.23 -14.87 -1.25
N THR A 29 -7.07 -15.15 -1.87
CA THR A 29 -6.32 -16.40 -1.62
C THR A 29 -5.77 -16.46 -0.19
N ALA A 30 -5.39 -15.30 0.36
CA ALA A 30 -4.81 -15.17 1.70
C ALA A 30 -5.81 -15.44 2.85
N ARG A 31 -7.13 -15.40 2.58
CA ARG A 31 -8.17 -15.54 3.63
C ARG A 31 -8.09 -16.84 4.41
N ASP A 32 -7.76 -17.92 3.72
CA ASP A 32 -7.68 -19.26 4.29
C ASP A 32 -6.23 -19.65 4.67
N GLY A 33 -5.29 -18.72 4.56
CA GLY A 33 -3.88 -18.93 4.82
C GLY A 33 -3.41 -18.46 6.19
N ASN A 34 -2.29 -19.03 6.63
CA ASN A 34 -1.60 -18.61 7.84
C ASN A 34 -0.60 -17.50 7.52
N THR A 35 -0.78 -16.32 8.11
CA THR A 35 0.09 -15.14 7.93
C THR A 35 1.52 -15.33 8.46
N THR A 36 1.74 -16.33 9.29
CA THR A 36 3.05 -16.66 9.91
C THR A 36 3.68 -17.94 9.39
N ALA A 37 3.10 -18.56 8.34
CA ALA A 37 3.61 -19.81 7.78
C ALA A 37 5.00 -19.64 7.16
N ILE A 38 5.28 -18.47 6.56
CA ILE A 38 6.57 -18.17 5.94
C ILE A 38 7.01 -16.79 6.42
N ASP A 39 8.22 -16.72 7.00
CA ASP A 39 8.81 -15.45 7.43
C ASP A 39 9.48 -14.73 6.25
N PHE A 40 8.67 -14.05 5.45
CA PHE A 40 9.18 -13.22 4.37
C PHE A 40 9.80 -11.92 4.87
N PRO A 41 10.87 -11.43 4.21
CA PRO A 41 11.58 -10.23 4.65
C PRO A 41 10.71 -8.97 4.57
N ARG A 42 10.87 -8.08 5.55
CA ARG A 42 10.33 -6.72 5.58
C ARG A 42 11.41 -5.77 5.07
N GLY A 43 11.19 -5.17 3.90
CA GLY A 43 12.18 -4.30 3.27
C GLY A 43 12.49 -3.05 4.11
N LEU A 44 13.75 -2.66 4.17
CA LEU A 44 14.20 -1.45 4.85
C LEU A 44 13.79 -1.36 6.33
N THR A 45 13.98 -2.45 7.08
CA THR A 45 13.65 -2.53 8.51
C THR A 45 14.84 -2.89 9.42
N THR A 46 16.07 -2.84 8.90
CA THR A 46 17.27 -3.00 9.73
C THR A 46 17.48 -1.77 10.62
N SER A 47 18.30 -1.90 11.66
CA SER A 47 18.62 -0.76 12.55
C SER A 47 19.21 0.43 11.81
N ASP A 48 20.00 0.18 10.75
CA ASP A 48 20.57 1.23 9.91
C ASP A 48 19.50 1.88 9.01
N ASP A 49 18.59 1.11 8.44
CA ASP A 49 17.46 1.63 7.66
C ASP A 49 16.57 2.54 8.51
N TRP A 50 16.27 2.13 9.74
CA TRP A 50 15.48 2.96 10.65
C TRP A 50 16.16 4.28 11.02
N ARG A 51 17.48 4.35 10.95
CA ARG A 51 18.25 5.56 11.22
C ARG A 51 18.40 6.45 9.99
N THR A 52 18.60 5.88 8.81
CA THR A 52 18.96 6.61 7.59
C THR A 52 17.80 6.82 6.62
N ARG A 53 16.81 5.91 6.63
CA ARG A 53 15.67 5.88 5.69
C ARG A 53 14.39 5.42 6.40
N PRO A 54 13.97 6.07 7.51
CA PRO A 54 12.90 5.56 8.37
C PRO A 54 11.55 5.44 7.66
N TYR A 55 11.32 6.20 6.60
CA TYR A 55 10.03 6.27 5.90
C TYR A 55 10.06 5.73 4.47
N ASP A 56 11.22 5.28 3.99
CA ASP A 56 11.35 4.69 2.66
C ASP A 56 10.80 3.26 2.63
N PHE A 57 10.29 2.84 1.48
CA PHE A 57 9.79 1.50 1.23
C PHE A 57 10.60 0.80 0.13
N SER A 58 10.72 -0.53 0.24
CA SER A 58 11.29 -1.38 -0.80
C SER A 58 10.60 -2.74 -0.78
N PHE A 59 10.12 -3.17 -1.94
CA PHE A 59 9.46 -4.47 -2.14
C PHE A 59 10.20 -5.39 -3.12
N SER A 60 11.27 -4.93 -3.76
CA SER A 60 12.05 -5.73 -4.71
C SER A 60 12.70 -6.96 -4.05
N GLY A 61 13.23 -6.81 -2.85
CA GLY A 61 13.79 -7.92 -2.06
C GLY A 61 12.73 -8.95 -1.66
N LEU A 62 11.55 -8.50 -1.27
CA LEU A 62 10.41 -9.36 -0.93
C LEU A 62 9.97 -10.19 -2.15
N LYS A 63 9.85 -9.59 -3.33
CA LYS A 63 9.53 -10.29 -4.57
C LYS A 63 10.52 -11.42 -4.85
N THR A 64 11.81 -11.13 -4.73
CA THR A 64 12.87 -12.13 -4.93
C THR A 64 12.79 -13.27 -3.91
N ALA A 65 12.49 -12.96 -2.65
CA ALA A 65 12.33 -13.96 -1.59
C ALA A 65 11.15 -14.90 -1.87
N VAL A 66 10.00 -14.36 -2.29
CA VAL A 66 8.83 -15.18 -2.66
C VAL A 66 9.16 -16.06 -3.87
N ALA A 67 9.75 -15.53 -4.93
CA ALA A 67 10.11 -16.31 -6.11
C ALA A 67 11.03 -17.49 -5.76
N ARG A 68 12.09 -17.24 -4.97
CA ARG A 68 13.01 -18.29 -4.50
C ARG A 68 12.31 -19.34 -3.63
N TYR A 69 11.39 -18.91 -2.77
CA TYR A 69 10.62 -19.84 -1.94
C TYR A 69 9.78 -20.80 -2.80
N LEU A 70 9.09 -20.27 -3.81
CA LEU A 70 8.26 -21.06 -4.73
C LEU A 70 9.10 -22.05 -5.55
N GLU A 71 10.27 -21.64 -6.03
CA GLU A 71 11.22 -22.50 -6.73
C GLU A 71 11.75 -23.64 -5.83
N ALA A 72 12.05 -23.33 -4.57
CA ALA A 72 12.58 -24.30 -3.61
C ALA A 72 11.50 -25.23 -3.02
N THR A 73 10.22 -24.89 -3.13
CA THR A 73 9.11 -25.60 -2.48
C THR A 73 8.02 -25.92 -3.51
N PRO A 74 8.20 -26.92 -4.38
CA PRO A 74 7.24 -27.21 -5.46
C PRO A 74 5.81 -27.54 -5.00
N GLN A 75 5.65 -28.02 -3.77
CA GLN A 75 4.36 -28.32 -3.15
C GLN A 75 4.10 -27.35 -2.01
N TYR A 76 3.70 -26.12 -2.33
CA TYR A 76 3.36 -25.11 -1.34
C TYR A 76 1.84 -24.87 -1.24
N ALA A 77 1.38 -24.48 -0.06
CA ALA A 77 0.01 -24.04 0.13
C ALA A 77 -0.13 -22.59 -0.40
N LYS A 78 -0.83 -22.41 -1.51
CA LYS A 78 -1.03 -21.08 -2.12
C LYS A 78 -1.59 -20.06 -1.13
N ALA A 79 -2.51 -20.49 -0.27
CA ALA A 79 -3.11 -19.63 0.76
C ALA A 79 -2.06 -19.10 1.76
N ASP A 80 -1.16 -19.96 2.23
CA ASP A 80 -0.12 -19.59 3.20
C ASP A 80 0.91 -18.64 2.59
N VAL A 81 1.32 -18.89 1.34
CA VAL A 81 2.23 -17.98 0.63
C VAL A 81 1.58 -16.60 0.42
N ALA A 82 0.32 -16.57 -0.04
CA ALA A 82 -0.42 -15.34 -0.23
C ALA A 82 -0.60 -14.57 1.09
N ALA A 83 -0.96 -15.27 2.17
CA ALA A 83 -1.15 -14.67 3.49
C ALA A 83 0.16 -14.12 4.06
N SER A 84 1.25 -14.89 4.01
CA SER A 84 2.56 -14.46 4.53
C SER A 84 3.18 -13.32 3.70
N PHE A 85 3.01 -13.36 2.36
CA PHE A 85 3.41 -12.26 1.50
C PHE A 85 2.63 -10.97 1.81
N GLN A 86 1.30 -11.05 1.84
CA GLN A 86 0.43 -9.94 2.17
C GLN A 86 0.76 -9.34 3.54
N GLU A 87 0.98 -10.20 4.55
CA GLU A 87 1.40 -9.78 5.89
C GLU A 87 2.72 -9.00 5.85
N ALA A 88 3.72 -9.46 5.10
CA ALA A 88 5.01 -8.77 5.00
C ALA A 88 4.90 -7.37 4.40
N VAL A 89 4.04 -7.19 3.37
CA VAL A 89 3.78 -5.87 2.76
C VAL A 89 3.04 -4.96 3.74
N VAL A 90 1.93 -5.44 4.30
CA VAL A 90 1.06 -4.66 5.16
C VAL A 90 1.77 -4.25 6.45
N ASP A 91 2.55 -5.17 7.02
CA ASP A 91 3.31 -4.95 8.24
C ASP A 91 4.27 -3.77 8.10
N VAL A 92 5.10 -3.75 7.05
CA VAL A 92 6.09 -2.68 6.83
C VAL A 92 5.42 -1.34 6.50
N LEU A 93 4.32 -1.35 5.73
CA LEU A 93 3.57 -0.13 5.42
C LEU A 93 3.05 0.53 6.69
N LEU A 94 2.40 -0.24 7.55
CA LEU A 94 1.79 0.29 8.76
C LEU A 94 2.81 0.61 9.86
N GLN A 95 3.88 -0.18 9.97
CA GLN A 95 4.94 0.09 10.94
C GLN A 95 5.56 1.46 10.70
N LYS A 96 5.87 1.79 9.44
CA LYS A 96 6.44 3.07 9.06
C LYS A 96 5.44 4.22 9.13
N ALA A 97 4.19 4.00 8.71
CA ALA A 97 3.14 5.03 8.78
C ALA A 97 2.81 5.43 10.22
N VAL A 98 2.61 4.46 11.12
CA VAL A 98 2.33 4.74 12.53
C VAL A 98 3.51 5.44 13.19
N ARG A 99 4.74 4.98 12.91
CA ARG A 99 5.95 5.62 13.42
C ARG A 99 6.06 7.08 12.93
N ALA A 100 5.80 7.33 11.66
CA ALA A 100 5.82 8.69 11.11
C ALA A 100 4.84 9.62 11.84
N CYS A 101 3.63 9.15 12.11
CA CYS A 101 2.65 9.89 12.90
C CYS A 101 3.18 10.20 14.31
N GLN A 102 3.73 9.21 14.99
CA GLN A 102 4.26 9.36 16.36
C GLN A 102 5.44 10.33 16.43
N GLU A 103 6.41 10.19 15.52
CA GLU A 103 7.61 11.04 15.50
C GLU A 103 7.31 12.48 15.07
N SER A 104 6.26 12.68 14.24
CA SER A 104 5.81 14.02 13.82
C SER A 104 4.79 14.65 14.76
N GLY A 105 4.33 13.95 15.78
CA GLY A 105 3.28 14.41 16.68
C GLY A 105 1.91 14.57 16.00
N ILE A 106 1.66 13.87 14.87
CA ILE A 106 0.41 13.91 14.12
C ILE A 106 -0.49 12.77 14.59
N ASP A 107 -1.69 13.10 15.02
CA ASP A 107 -2.67 12.15 15.55
C ASP A 107 -3.67 11.62 14.51
N ARG A 108 -3.41 11.82 13.23
CA ARG A 108 -4.27 11.42 12.11
C ARG A 108 -3.50 10.73 11.00
N LEU A 109 -4.05 9.62 10.51
CA LEU A 109 -3.53 8.87 9.37
C LEU A 109 -4.64 8.69 8.33
N VAL A 110 -4.34 9.04 7.09
CA VAL A 110 -5.20 8.74 5.94
C VAL A 110 -4.50 7.68 5.08
N ILE A 111 -5.21 6.61 4.75
CA ILE A 111 -4.73 5.57 3.83
C ILE A 111 -5.63 5.59 2.60
N ALA A 112 -5.04 5.82 1.42
CA ALA A 112 -5.75 5.93 0.15
C ALA A 112 -5.01 5.17 -0.96
N GLY A 113 -5.61 5.09 -2.15
CA GLY A 113 -5.08 4.36 -3.31
C GLY A 113 -5.51 2.89 -3.35
N GLY A 114 -5.19 2.19 -4.45
CA GLY A 114 -5.70 0.83 -4.72
C GLY A 114 -5.39 -0.20 -3.62
N VAL A 115 -4.21 -0.12 -3.00
CA VAL A 115 -3.82 -1.03 -1.91
C VAL A 115 -4.65 -0.80 -0.65
N ALA A 116 -5.27 0.38 -0.46
CA ALA A 116 -6.17 0.65 0.66
C ALA A 116 -7.45 -0.20 0.64
N ALA A 117 -7.78 -0.83 -0.48
CA ALA A 117 -8.87 -1.80 -0.56
C ALA A 117 -8.55 -3.17 0.07
N ASN A 118 -7.25 -3.47 0.31
CA ASN A 118 -6.80 -4.74 0.88
C ASN A 118 -7.35 -4.96 2.29
N SER A 119 -7.98 -6.12 2.52
CA SER A 119 -8.68 -6.41 3.77
C SER A 119 -7.73 -6.51 4.98
N ARG A 120 -6.55 -7.09 4.79
CA ARG A 120 -5.55 -7.23 5.86
C ARG A 120 -4.96 -5.88 6.26
N LEU A 121 -4.69 -5.02 5.27
CA LEU A 121 -4.23 -3.65 5.52
C LEU A 121 -5.24 -2.88 6.39
N ARG A 122 -6.51 -2.94 6.02
CA ARG A 122 -7.58 -2.26 6.77
C ARG A 122 -7.68 -2.77 8.20
N HIS A 123 -7.66 -4.09 8.38
CA HIS A 123 -7.72 -4.71 9.70
C HIS A 123 -6.55 -4.27 10.59
N LEU A 124 -5.31 -4.46 10.14
CA LEU A 124 -4.13 -4.09 10.90
C LEU A 124 -3.99 -2.58 11.11
N ALA A 125 -4.42 -1.76 10.13
CA ALA A 125 -4.42 -0.31 10.27
C ALA A 125 -5.33 0.13 11.43
N THR A 126 -6.55 -0.42 11.49
CA THR A 126 -7.48 -0.15 12.59
C THR A 126 -6.85 -0.53 13.93
N GLU A 127 -6.37 -1.76 14.07
CA GLU A 127 -5.76 -2.25 15.30
C GLU A 127 -4.57 -1.38 15.77
N ARG A 128 -3.65 -1.06 14.85
CA ARG A 128 -2.43 -0.32 15.20
C ARG A 128 -2.70 1.15 15.48
N CYS A 129 -3.61 1.77 14.74
CA CYS A 129 -3.99 3.18 14.97
C CYS A 129 -4.74 3.34 16.28
N GLU A 130 -5.67 2.42 16.61
CA GLU A 130 -6.35 2.42 17.90
C GLU A 130 -5.37 2.29 19.07
N ARG A 131 -4.42 1.35 18.98
CA ARG A 131 -3.37 1.16 20.00
C ARG A 131 -2.49 2.39 20.15
N ALA A 132 -2.17 3.06 19.03
CA ALA A 132 -1.34 4.28 19.01
C ALA A 132 -2.12 5.57 19.28
N LYS A 133 -3.45 5.52 19.44
CA LYS A 133 -4.36 6.67 19.57
C LYS A 133 -4.28 7.63 18.37
N ILE A 134 -4.16 7.08 17.17
CA ILE A 134 -4.16 7.80 15.90
C ILE A 134 -5.54 7.66 15.28
N ALA A 135 -6.16 8.79 14.89
CA ALA A 135 -7.41 8.78 14.15
C ALA A 135 -7.17 8.30 12.72
N LEU A 136 -7.82 7.19 12.33
CA LEU A 136 -7.66 6.57 11.02
C LEU A 136 -8.82 6.94 10.10
N ALA A 137 -8.49 7.34 8.85
CA ALA A 137 -9.45 7.48 7.76
C ALA A 137 -9.03 6.61 6.57
N ILE A 138 -9.90 5.70 6.15
CA ILE A 138 -9.73 4.88 4.94
C ILE A 138 -11.03 4.97 4.14
N PRO A 139 -10.98 5.31 2.83
CA PRO A 139 -12.16 5.34 1.98
C PRO A 139 -12.84 3.97 1.89
N GLU A 140 -14.11 3.95 1.50
CA GLU A 140 -14.76 2.69 1.14
C GLU A 140 -14.00 1.99 0.01
N PRO A 141 -13.96 0.65 -0.03
CA PRO A 141 -13.18 -0.10 -1.02
C PRO A 141 -13.46 0.31 -2.47
N ALA A 142 -14.72 0.63 -2.79
CA ALA A 142 -15.12 1.09 -4.13
C ALA A 142 -14.53 2.45 -4.54
N LEU A 143 -14.08 3.25 -3.57
CA LEU A 143 -13.47 4.57 -3.78
C LEU A 143 -11.94 4.55 -3.65
N CYS A 144 -11.32 3.41 -3.41
CA CYS A 144 -9.87 3.31 -3.25
C CYS A 144 -9.09 3.37 -4.59
N THR A 145 -9.74 3.03 -5.70
CA THR A 145 -9.16 3.15 -7.05
C THR A 145 -9.62 4.43 -7.73
N ASP A 146 -8.96 4.80 -8.83
CA ASP A 146 -9.29 5.96 -9.62
C ASP A 146 -10.78 5.96 -9.99
N ASN A 147 -11.45 7.07 -9.74
CA ASN A 147 -12.88 7.21 -10.02
C ASN A 147 -13.26 8.67 -10.28
N GLY A 148 -14.34 8.87 -11.03
CA GLY A 148 -14.80 10.21 -11.39
C GLY A 148 -15.26 11.04 -10.19
N ALA A 149 -15.73 10.42 -9.11
CA ALA A 149 -16.21 11.14 -7.93
C ALA A 149 -15.06 11.86 -7.21
N MET A 150 -13.88 11.25 -7.09
CA MET A 150 -12.72 11.89 -6.46
C MET A 150 -12.24 13.11 -7.27
N VAL A 151 -12.25 13.02 -8.61
CA VAL A 151 -11.88 14.13 -9.49
C VAL A 151 -12.90 15.25 -9.42
N ALA A 152 -14.19 14.91 -9.46
CA ALA A 152 -15.28 15.88 -9.33
C ALA A 152 -15.27 16.58 -7.96
N SER A 153 -14.97 15.85 -6.87
CA SER A 153 -14.85 16.42 -5.53
C SER A 153 -13.72 17.42 -5.43
N LEU A 154 -12.54 17.08 -5.98
CA LEU A 154 -11.41 18.01 -6.03
C LEU A 154 -11.76 19.26 -6.84
N GLY A 155 -12.37 19.09 -8.02
CA GLY A 155 -12.83 20.22 -8.85
C GLY A 155 -13.82 21.13 -8.11
N ALA A 156 -14.77 20.54 -7.39
CA ALA A 156 -15.74 21.31 -6.60
C ALA A 156 -15.06 22.10 -5.47
N LEU A 157 -14.09 21.51 -4.78
CA LEU A 157 -13.31 22.20 -3.76
C LEU A 157 -12.47 23.35 -4.34
N MET A 158 -11.87 23.15 -5.49
CA MET A 158 -11.09 24.20 -6.18
C MET A 158 -11.99 25.39 -6.59
N ILE A 159 -13.17 25.11 -7.12
CA ILE A 159 -14.17 26.16 -7.46
C ILE A 159 -14.60 26.91 -6.20
N ALA A 160 -14.93 26.19 -5.13
CA ALA A 160 -15.34 26.80 -3.86
C ALA A 160 -14.22 27.66 -3.24
N ALA A 161 -12.94 27.29 -3.45
CA ALA A 161 -11.79 28.07 -3.05
C ALA A 161 -11.47 29.26 -3.98
N GLY A 162 -12.29 29.52 -5.00
CA GLY A 162 -12.11 30.63 -5.94
C GLY A 162 -10.94 30.45 -6.91
N ARG A 163 -10.50 29.20 -7.13
CA ARG A 163 -9.42 28.95 -8.08
C ARG A 163 -9.88 29.22 -9.52
N PRO A 164 -9.03 29.88 -10.33
CA PRO A 164 -9.35 30.13 -11.72
C PRO A 164 -9.42 28.81 -12.51
N ALA A 165 -10.26 28.76 -13.53
CA ALA A 165 -10.26 27.63 -14.47
C ALA A 165 -8.91 27.51 -15.19
N SER A 166 -8.50 26.29 -15.48
CA SER A 166 -7.32 26.03 -16.30
C SER A 166 -7.50 26.61 -17.72
N PRO A 167 -6.44 27.08 -18.37
CA PRO A 167 -6.51 27.48 -19.77
C PRO A 167 -6.92 26.28 -20.63
N LEU A 168 -7.64 26.52 -21.75
CA LEU A 168 -8.08 25.43 -22.62
C LEU A 168 -6.92 24.68 -23.31
N ALA A 169 -5.74 25.31 -23.39
CA ALA A 169 -4.53 24.73 -23.94
C ALA A 169 -3.58 24.33 -22.80
N PHE A 170 -3.91 23.26 -22.05
CA PHE A 170 -2.99 22.66 -21.06
C PHE A 170 -2.61 21.25 -21.49
N ASP A 171 -1.38 20.87 -21.21
CA ASP A 171 -0.89 19.51 -21.43
C ASP A 171 -1.09 18.65 -20.18
N ALA A 172 -1.29 17.33 -20.40
CA ALA A 172 -1.31 16.37 -19.33
C ALA A 172 0.13 15.96 -18.98
N THR A 173 0.48 16.05 -17.69
CA THR A 173 1.77 15.57 -17.16
C THR A 173 1.57 14.26 -16.40
N SER A 174 2.40 13.26 -16.68
CA SER A 174 2.29 11.93 -16.04
C SER A 174 2.84 11.89 -14.61
N SER A 175 3.65 12.85 -14.23
CA SER A 175 4.23 12.97 -12.89
C SER A 175 4.38 14.43 -12.48
N MET A 176 4.12 14.72 -11.21
CA MET A 176 4.27 16.05 -10.63
C MET A 176 4.78 15.88 -9.19
N ASP A 177 5.73 16.72 -8.78
CA ASP A 177 6.20 16.71 -7.40
C ASP A 177 5.09 17.21 -6.46
N VAL A 178 4.93 16.54 -5.32
CA VAL A 178 3.91 16.88 -4.32
C VAL A 178 4.03 18.33 -3.84
N GLU A 179 5.23 18.86 -3.76
CA GLU A 179 5.50 20.25 -3.37
C GLU A 179 4.99 21.28 -4.37
N THR A 180 4.76 20.89 -5.63
CA THR A 180 4.22 21.79 -6.66
C THR A 180 2.70 21.81 -6.69
N VAL A 181 2.03 20.89 -5.99
CA VAL A 181 0.57 20.86 -5.88
C VAL A 181 0.14 21.87 -4.82
N SER A 182 -0.25 23.09 -5.25
CA SER A 182 -0.87 24.07 -4.37
C SER A 182 -2.38 24.00 -4.54
N LEU A 183 -3.11 23.76 -3.46
CA LEU A 183 -4.58 23.88 -3.40
C LEU A 183 -5.02 25.33 -3.28
#